data_899ae37e2cfe0d466bf49fa01874be3e
#
_entry.id   899ae37e2cfe0d466bf49fa01874be3e
#
_cell.length_a   1.000
_cell.length_b   1.000
_cell.length_c   1.000
_cell.angle_alpha   90.00
_cell.angle_beta   90.00
_cell.angle_gamma   90.00
#
_symmetry.space_group_name_H-M   'P 1'
#
loop_
_entity.id
_entity.type
_entity.pdbx_description
1 polymer ?
#
loop_
_entity_poly.entity_id
_entity_poly.type
_entity_poly.pdbx_seq_one_letter_code
_entity_poly.pdbx_strand_id
1 'polypeptide(L)'
;MAGSGEVLLAGANLDDTADFRPGLLAARRYGVRNPLLEERIGKAAVRAMARQLGLAAAEKPALACLSSRVAYGVRITPEILYRIDRAEQLVRARGFPSVRVRHFGTTATIEIPRQDMRRLAADAELPDLLAALGRLGWQRVSVDQNGLRSGNMNESPAHFDARWNGSRPTAPSDRDNSA
;
A
#
# COMPACT_ATOMS: atom_id res chain seq x y z
N MET A 1 12.84 20.82 1.42
CA MET A 1 12.61 21.90 0.42
C MET A 1 13.68 21.72 -0.66
N ALA A 2 13.26 21.60 -1.92
CA ALA A 2 14.22 21.60 -3.03
C ALA A 2 14.90 22.99 -3.10
N GLY A 3 16.19 23.01 -3.31
CA GLY A 3 16.95 24.26 -3.51
C GLY A 3 16.48 24.99 -4.75
N SER A 4 16.81 26.29 -4.87
CA SER A 4 16.46 27.12 -6.02
C SER A 4 17.04 26.51 -7.31
N GLY A 5 16.22 25.89 -8.13
CA GLY A 5 16.58 25.26 -9.41
C GLY A 5 16.28 23.78 -9.52
N GLU A 6 15.93 23.08 -8.43
CA GLU A 6 15.56 21.68 -8.46
C GLU A 6 14.05 21.49 -8.71
N VAL A 7 13.71 20.60 -9.64
CA VAL A 7 12.33 20.21 -9.94
C VAL A 7 12.12 18.78 -9.46
N LEU A 8 11.14 18.59 -8.56
CA LEU A 8 10.74 17.27 -8.12
C LEU A 8 9.83 16.63 -9.17
N LEU A 9 10.18 15.41 -9.59
CA LEU A 9 9.39 14.61 -10.52
C LEU A 9 8.84 13.38 -9.84
N ALA A 10 7.60 12.98 -10.20
CA ALA A 10 7.00 11.72 -9.79
C ALA A 10 6.45 10.96 -11.00
N GLY A 11 6.28 9.65 -10.85
CA GLY A 11 5.92 8.73 -11.94
C GLY A 11 4.43 8.44 -12.06
N ALA A 12 3.55 9.32 -11.58
CA ALA A 12 2.11 9.13 -11.79
C ALA A 12 1.78 9.21 -13.28
N ASN A 13 0.91 8.31 -13.74
CA ASN A 13 0.48 8.20 -15.13
C ASN A 13 -1.04 8.47 -15.27
N LEU A 14 -1.56 8.48 -16.49
CA LEU A 14 -2.95 8.83 -16.74
C LEU A 14 -3.94 7.91 -16.00
N ASP A 15 -3.67 6.60 -15.91
CA ASP A 15 -4.56 5.64 -15.24
C ASP A 15 -4.66 5.89 -13.73
N ASP A 16 -3.66 6.53 -13.13
CA ASP A 16 -3.66 6.85 -11.70
C ASP A 16 -4.69 7.94 -11.34
N THR A 17 -5.24 8.65 -12.31
CA THR A 17 -6.30 9.65 -12.11
C THR A 17 -7.69 9.04 -11.90
N ALA A 18 -7.88 7.79 -12.31
CA ALA A 18 -9.14 7.06 -12.13
C ALA A 18 -9.34 6.55 -10.69
N ASP A 19 -8.30 6.62 -9.84
CA ASP A 19 -8.33 6.15 -8.46
C ASP A 19 -8.15 7.32 -7.48
N PHE A 20 -8.78 7.22 -6.30
CA PHE A 20 -8.59 8.21 -5.24
C PHE A 20 -7.20 8.06 -4.62
N ARG A 21 -6.31 9.00 -4.96
CA ARG A 21 -4.91 9.00 -4.48
C ARG A 21 -4.57 10.32 -3.78
N PRO A 22 -4.69 10.38 -2.46
CA PRO A 22 -4.33 11.57 -1.68
C PRO A 22 -2.91 12.09 -1.96
N GLY A 23 -1.98 11.18 -2.29
CA GLY A 23 -0.61 11.53 -2.67
C GLY A 23 -0.51 12.41 -3.92
N LEU A 24 -1.41 12.30 -4.89
CA LEU A 24 -1.44 13.19 -6.06
C LEU A 24 -1.82 14.62 -5.68
N LEU A 25 -2.75 14.79 -4.73
CA LEU A 25 -3.12 16.09 -4.21
C LEU A 25 -1.95 16.73 -3.45
N ALA A 26 -1.27 15.95 -2.61
CA ALA A 26 -0.06 16.40 -1.90
C ALA A 26 1.03 16.79 -2.90
N ALA A 27 1.33 15.95 -3.90
CA ALA A 27 2.31 16.23 -4.93
C ALA A 27 2.04 17.57 -5.64
N ARG A 28 0.78 17.82 -6.02
CA ARG A 28 0.37 19.08 -6.66
C ARG A 28 0.60 20.28 -5.74
N ARG A 29 0.28 20.19 -4.44
CA ARG A 29 0.50 21.26 -3.45
C ARG A 29 1.98 21.63 -3.30
N TYR A 30 2.88 20.65 -3.42
CA TYR A 30 4.32 20.85 -3.30
C TYR A 30 5.04 21.07 -4.64
N GLY A 31 4.30 21.35 -5.71
CA GLY A 31 4.87 21.65 -7.02
C GLY A 31 5.58 20.46 -7.68
N VAL A 32 5.28 19.23 -7.25
CA VAL A 32 5.83 18.02 -7.86
C VAL A 32 5.21 17.83 -9.24
N ARG A 33 6.04 17.73 -10.27
CA ARG A 33 5.60 17.49 -11.64
C ARG A 33 5.45 15.99 -11.90
N ASN A 34 4.49 15.66 -12.75
CA ASN A 34 4.20 14.28 -13.17
C ASN A 34 4.24 14.20 -14.71
N PRO A 35 5.42 14.10 -15.33
CA PRO A 35 5.56 14.18 -16.80
C PRO A 35 4.67 13.18 -17.55
N LEU A 36 4.58 11.95 -17.07
CA LEU A 36 3.72 10.94 -17.72
C LEU A 36 2.24 11.34 -17.70
N LEU A 37 1.79 11.93 -16.59
CA LEU A 37 0.41 12.42 -16.47
C LEU A 37 0.18 13.68 -17.32
N GLU A 38 1.14 14.61 -17.31
CA GLU A 38 1.10 15.84 -18.10
C GLU A 38 0.99 15.54 -19.59
N GLU A 39 1.75 14.55 -20.07
CA GLU A 39 1.73 14.06 -21.46
C GLU A 39 0.63 13.03 -21.73
N ARG A 40 -0.29 12.80 -20.76
CA ARG A 40 -1.42 11.87 -20.88
C ARG A 40 -0.99 10.43 -21.21
N ILE A 41 0.19 10.03 -20.75
CA ILE A 41 0.73 8.70 -20.97
C ILE A 41 0.13 7.73 -19.95
N GLY A 42 -0.59 6.70 -20.45
CA GLY A 42 -1.16 5.64 -19.63
C GLY A 42 -0.19 4.50 -19.38
N LYS A 43 -0.56 3.60 -18.47
CA LYS A 43 0.26 2.47 -18.02
C LYS A 43 0.66 1.52 -19.14
N ALA A 44 -0.20 1.29 -20.13
CA ALA A 44 0.12 0.45 -21.28
C ALA A 44 1.28 1.04 -22.10
N ALA A 45 1.25 2.35 -22.38
CA ALA A 45 2.30 3.06 -23.09
C ALA A 45 3.61 3.07 -22.29
N VAL A 46 3.55 3.30 -20.97
CA VAL A 46 4.73 3.21 -20.09
C VAL A 46 5.40 1.83 -20.18
N ARG A 47 4.61 0.75 -20.16
CA ARG A 47 5.15 -0.61 -20.32
C ARG A 47 5.76 -0.85 -21.69
N ALA A 48 5.12 -0.34 -22.76
CA ALA A 48 5.67 -0.43 -24.12
C ALA A 48 7.02 0.28 -24.23
N MET A 49 7.13 1.49 -23.74
CA MET A 49 8.40 2.23 -23.68
C MET A 49 9.47 1.49 -22.86
N ALA A 50 9.09 0.95 -21.71
CA ALA A 50 9.99 0.18 -20.86
C ALA A 50 10.55 -1.06 -21.58
N ARG A 51 9.71 -1.77 -22.38
CA ARG A 51 10.17 -2.89 -23.23
C ARG A 51 11.15 -2.44 -24.31
N GLN A 52 10.84 -1.34 -24.99
CA GLN A 52 11.72 -0.78 -26.02
C GLN A 52 13.09 -0.39 -25.45
N LEU A 53 13.12 0.08 -24.20
CA LEU A 53 14.35 0.43 -23.48
C LEU A 53 15.03 -0.79 -22.81
N GLY A 54 14.50 -2.01 -22.97
CA GLY A 54 15.07 -3.23 -22.38
C GLY A 54 14.99 -3.27 -20.84
N LEU A 55 14.06 -2.51 -20.23
CA LEU A 55 13.94 -2.45 -18.77
C LEU A 55 13.21 -3.67 -18.23
N ALA A 56 13.84 -4.43 -17.34
CA ALA A 56 13.23 -5.59 -16.67
C ALA A 56 11.96 -5.26 -15.87
N ALA A 57 11.72 -4.00 -15.57
CA ALA A 57 10.51 -3.53 -14.88
C ALA A 57 9.26 -3.57 -15.76
N ALA A 58 9.38 -3.68 -17.09
CA ALA A 58 8.26 -3.68 -18.03
C ALA A 58 7.24 -4.78 -17.73
N GLU A 59 7.71 -5.96 -17.33
CA GLU A 59 6.87 -7.15 -17.06
C GLU A 59 6.52 -7.30 -15.56
N LYS A 60 7.09 -6.48 -14.69
CA LYS A 60 6.78 -6.57 -13.25
C LYS A 60 5.33 -6.16 -12.99
N PRO A 61 4.61 -6.89 -12.13
CA PRO A 61 3.31 -6.45 -11.65
C PRO A 61 3.45 -5.12 -10.89
N ALA A 62 2.39 -4.30 -10.93
CA ALA A 62 2.37 -3.09 -10.14
C ALA A 62 2.35 -3.47 -8.66
N LEU A 63 3.43 -3.15 -7.97
CA LEU A 63 3.54 -3.35 -6.53
C LEU A 63 3.22 -2.03 -5.84
N ALA A 64 2.18 -2.02 -5.01
CA ALA A 64 1.99 -0.91 -4.09
C ALA A 64 3.09 -0.94 -3.02
N CYS A 65 3.54 0.23 -2.55
CA CYS A 65 4.56 0.31 -1.51
C CYS A 65 4.06 -0.29 -0.18
N LEU A 66 4.98 -0.70 0.70
CA LEU A 66 4.63 -1.28 2.00
C LEU A 66 3.83 -0.31 2.88
N SER A 67 4.02 1.00 2.72
CA SER A 67 3.24 2.02 3.44
C SER A 67 1.73 1.89 3.23
N SER A 68 1.31 1.41 2.06
CA SER A 68 -0.11 1.17 1.77
C SER A 68 -0.73 0.01 2.58
N ARG A 69 0.07 -0.74 3.34
CA ARG A 69 -0.38 -1.79 4.25
C ARG A 69 -0.67 -1.27 5.64
N VAL A 70 -0.22 -0.05 5.96
CA VAL A 70 -0.42 0.56 7.27
C VAL A 70 -1.75 1.30 7.29
N ALA A 71 -2.56 1.05 8.32
CA ALA A 71 -3.87 1.67 8.46
C ALA A 71 -3.78 3.19 8.58
N TYR A 72 -4.81 3.89 8.11
CA TYR A 72 -4.90 5.35 8.28
C TYR A 72 -4.83 5.74 9.76
N GLY A 73 -4.10 6.81 10.07
CA GLY A 73 -3.89 7.29 11.43
C GLY A 73 -2.77 6.57 12.19
N VAL A 74 -2.26 5.45 11.70
CA VAL A 74 -1.09 4.78 12.27
C VAL A 74 0.18 5.40 11.68
N ARG A 75 1.10 5.83 12.55
CA ARG A 75 2.39 6.38 12.12
C ARG A 75 3.20 5.30 11.41
N ILE A 76 3.69 5.62 10.22
CA ILE A 76 4.57 4.75 9.46
C ILE A 76 5.99 4.88 10.01
N THR A 77 6.59 3.76 10.43
CA THR A 77 7.98 3.70 10.89
C THR A 77 8.75 2.59 10.15
N PRO A 78 10.08 2.68 10.08
CA PRO A 78 10.90 1.62 9.48
C PRO A 78 10.64 0.24 10.08
N GLU A 79 10.41 0.17 11.40
CA GLU A 79 10.15 -1.09 12.13
C GLU A 79 8.83 -1.72 11.69
N ILE A 80 7.78 -0.91 11.51
CA ILE A 80 6.48 -1.38 11.00
C ILE A 80 6.63 -1.89 9.57
N LEU A 81 7.32 -1.16 8.71
CA LEU A 81 7.55 -1.57 7.32
C LEU A 81 8.36 -2.86 7.25
N TYR A 82 9.43 -2.98 8.04
CA TYR A 82 10.23 -4.20 8.15
C TYR A 82 9.38 -5.40 8.62
N ARG A 83 8.54 -5.19 9.66
CA ARG A 83 7.63 -6.21 10.17
C ARG A 83 6.67 -6.72 9.10
N ILE A 84 6.06 -5.80 8.33
CA ILE A 84 5.16 -6.13 7.24
C ILE A 84 5.90 -6.90 6.14
N ASP A 85 7.08 -6.44 5.74
CA ASP A 85 7.88 -7.10 4.71
C ASP A 85 8.24 -8.54 5.11
N ARG A 86 8.72 -8.74 6.36
CA ARG A 86 9.02 -10.08 6.89
C ARG A 86 7.80 -10.98 6.92
N ALA A 87 6.65 -10.47 7.31
CA ALA A 87 5.41 -11.22 7.30
C ALA A 87 5.01 -11.64 5.88
N GLU A 88 5.04 -10.71 4.91
CA GLU A 88 4.75 -11.03 3.52
C GLU A 88 5.74 -12.05 2.94
N GLN A 89 7.04 -11.99 3.31
CA GLN A 89 8.04 -12.99 2.92
C GLN A 89 7.70 -14.38 3.47
N LEU A 90 7.29 -14.50 4.73
CA LEU A 90 6.90 -15.79 5.32
C LEU A 90 5.68 -16.40 4.59
N VAL A 91 4.70 -15.59 4.25
CA VAL A 91 3.53 -16.05 3.50
C VAL A 91 3.90 -16.44 2.06
N ARG A 92 4.78 -15.66 1.40
CA ARG A 92 5.29 -16.00 0.05
C ARG A 92 6.08 -17.31 0.04
N ALA A 93 6.88 -17.57 1.07
CA ALA A 93 7.64 -18.81 1.21
C ALA A 93 6.75 -20.06 1.31
N ARG A 94 5.46 -19.89 1.71
CA ARG A 94 4.44 -20.95 1.69
C ARG A 94 3.73 -21.10 0.34
N GLY A 95 4.24 -20.45 -0.71
CA GLY A 95 3.68 -20.56 -2.06
C GLY A 95 2.50 -19.62 -2.32
N PHE A 96 2.33 -18.54 -1.55
CA PHE A 96 1.34 -17.47 -1.80
C PHE A 96 2.03 -16.20 -2.28
N PRO A 97 2.42 -16.11 -3.56
CA PRO A 97 3.24 -15.00 -4.08
C PRO A 97 2.50 -13.66 -4.04
N SER A 98 1.18 -13.69 -4.21
CA SER A 98 0.33 -12.51 -4.15
C SER A 98 -0.27 -12.38 -2.75
N VAL A 99 0.39 -11.62 -1.89
CA VAL A 99 -0.06 -11.41 -0.50
C VAL A 99 0.08 -9.94 -0.12
N ARG A 100 -0.79 -9.48 0.77
CA ARG A 100 -0.64 -8.25 1.54
C ARG A 100 -0.90 -8.55 3.00
N VAL A 101 -0.01 -8.05 3.87
CA VAL A 101 -0.22 -8.10 5.32
C VAL A 101 -0.54 -6.69 5.80
N ARG A 102 -1.79 -6.48 6.20
CA ARG A 102 -2.29 -5.19 6.70
C ARG A 102 -1.95 -5.02 8.16
N HIS A 103 -1.47 -3.85 8.52
CA HIS A 103 -1.09 -3.49 9.88
C HIS A 103 -2.12 -2.51 10.48
N PHE A 104 -2.73 -2.91 11.58
CA PHE A 104 -3.72 -2.13 12.35
C PHE A 104 -3.25 -1.96 13.80
N GLY A 105 -2.03 -1.40 14.00
CA GLY A 105 -1.44 -1.26 15.33
C GLY A 105 -1.07 -2.59 15.95
N THR A 106 -1.88 -3.12 16.85
CA THR A 106 -1.62 -4.39 17.55
C THR A 106 -2.06 -5.63 16.76
N THR A 107 -2.77 -5.45 15.66
CA THR A 107 -3.30 -6.56 14.85
C THR A 107 -2.76 -6.53 13.43
N ALA A 108 -2.72 -7.70 12.80
CA ALA A 108 -2.43 -7.86 11.38
C ALA A 108 -3.48 -8.72 10.70
N THR A 109 -3.71 -8.43 9.41
CA THR A 109 -4.62 -9.22 8.57
C THR A 109 -3.91 -9.61 7.28
N ILE A 110 -3.90 -10.90 6.98
CA ILE A 110 -3.35 -11.47 5.76
C ILE A 110 -4.43 -11.41 4.68
N GLU A 111 -4.10 -10.81 3.55
CA GLU A 111 -4.93 -10.79 2.35
C GLU A 111 -4.21 -11.55 1.24
N ILE A 112 -4.86 -12.59 0.69
CA ILE A 112 -4.40 -13.34 -0.48
C ILE A 112 -5.52 -13.36 -1.52
N PRO A 113 -5.24 -13.68 -2.80
CA PRO A 113 -6.28 -13.82 -3.80
C PRO A 113 -7.37 -14.82 -3.38
N ARG A 114 -8.62 -14.52 -3.71
CA ARG A 114 -9.78 -15.32 -3.29
C ARG A 114 -9.68 -16.79 -3.75
N GLN A 115 -9.09 -17.02 -4.89
CA GLN A 115 -8.81 -18.35 -5.42
C GLN A 115 -7.86 -19.18 -4.56
N ASP A 116 -6.97 -18.54 -3.81
CA ASP A 116 -5.98 -19.19 -2.94
C ASP A 116 -6.50 -19.46 -1.53
N MET A 117 -7.66 -18.90 -1.15
CA MET A 117 -8.22 -19.00 0.20
C MET A 117 -8.45 -20.44 0.66
N ARG A 118 -9.01 -21.29 -0.25
CA ARG A 118 -9.24 -22.71 0.08
C ARG A 118 -7.92 -23.44 0.34
N ARG A 119 -6.88 -23.14 -0.44
CA ARG A 119 -5.55 -23.73 -0.27
C ARG A 119 -4.91 -23.30 1.03
N LEU A 120 -5.02 -22.00 1.38
CA LEU A 120 -4.51 -21.51 2.67
C LEU A 120 -5.29 -22.12 3.85
N ALA A 121 -6.60 -22.22 3.77
CA ALA A 121 -7.42 -22.81 4.84
C ALA A 121 -7.16 -24.32 5.03
N ALA A 122 -6.75 -25.02 3.98
CA ALA A 122 -6.38 -26.43 4.03
C ALA A 122 -4.89 -26.67 4.39
N ASP A 123 -4.10 -25.61 4.54
CA ASP A 123 -2.70 -25.70 4.94
C ASP A 123 -2.59 -26.12 6.41
N ALA A 124 -2.12 -27.34 6.64
CA ALA A 124 -1.95 -27.88 8.01
C ALA A 124 -0.99 -27.03 8.87
N GLU A 125 -0.09 -26.28 8.23
CA GLU A 125 0.89 -25.42 8.91
C GLU A 125 0.39 -23.96 9.05
N LEU A 126 -0.87 -23.67 8.70
CA LEU A 126 -1.46 -22.34 8.90
C LEU A 126 -1.36 -21.83 10.36
N PRO A 127 -1.63 -22.67 11.41
CA PRO A 127 -1.44 -22.24 12.79
C PRO A 127 0.00 -21.80 13.09
N ASP A 128 0.98 -22.52 12.57
CA ASP A 128 2.40 -22.20 12.75
C ASP A 128 2.80 -20.92 12.04
N LEU A 129 2.26 -20.71 10.84
CA LEU A 129 2.41 -19.45 10.11
C LEU A 129 1.85 -18.27 10.90
N LEU A 130 0.62 -18.38 11.39
CA LEU A 130 -0.01 -17.32 12.20
C LEU A 130 0.78 -17.03 13.48
N ALA A 131 1.28 -18.08 14.15
CA ALA A 131 2.15 -17.94 15.31
C ALA A 131 3.49 -17.28 14.97
N ALA A 132 4.10 -17.65 13.84
CA ALA A 132 5.32 -17.01 13.36
C ALA A 132 5.13 -15.51 13.07
N LEU A 133 4.01 -15.12 12.46
CA LEU A 133 3.66 -13.74 12.25
C LEU A 133 3.42 -13.01 13.59
N GLY A 134 2.77 -13.65 14.56
CA GLY A 134 2.57 -13.10 15.91
C GLY A 134 3.90 -12.77 16.59
N ARG A 135 4.91 -13.64 16.43
CA ARG A 135 6.27 -13.40 16.96
C ARG A 135 6.97 -12.18 16.36
N LEU A 136 6.50 -11.67 15.22
CA LEU A 136 6.97 -10.38 14.69
C LEU A 136 6.47 -9.18 15.49
N GLY A 137 5.56 -9.38 16.47
CA GLY A 137 5.11 -8.37 17.41
C GLY A 137 3.66 -7.93 17.27
N TRP A 138 2.80 -8.70 16.60
CA TRP A 138 1.35 -8.50 16.65
C TRP A 138 0.70 -9.40 17.72
N GLN A 139 -0.27 -8.82 18.43
CA GLN A 139 -1.04 -9.57 19.43
C GLN A 139 -2.06 -10.52 18.77
N ARG A 140 -2.56 -10.12 17.60
CA ARG A 140 -3.49 -10.92 16.81
C ARG A 140 -3.13 -10.89 15.34
N VAL A 141 -3.17 -12.05 14.71
CA VAL A 141 -3.03 -12.21 13.25
C VAL A 141 -4.24 -12.99 12.75
N SER A 142 -4.85 -12.51 11.68
CA SER A 142 -6.03 -13.15 11.06
C SER A 142 -5.88 -13.17 9.53
N VAL A 143 -6.76 -13.92 8.87
CA VAL A 143 -6.88 -13.94 7.41
C VAL A 143 -8.16 -13.23 7.01
N ASP A 144 -8.11 -12.32 6.04
CA ASP A 144 -9.29 -11.64 5.52
C ASP A 144 -10.11 -12.60 4.66
N GLN A 145 -11.33 -12.92 5.09
CA GLN A 145 -12.23 -13.84 4.40
C GLN A 145 -12.68 -13.31 3.02
N ASN A 146 -12.61 -12.01 2.80
CA ASN A 146 -12.93 -11.39 1.51
C ASN A 146 -11.76 -11.43 0.52
N GLY A 147 -10.57 -11.73 1.00
CA GLY A 147 -9.35 -11.82 0.22
C GLY A 147 -8.80 -10.49 -0.25
N LEU A 148 -7.78 -10.58 -1.10
CA LEU A 148 -7.04 -9.43 -1.62
C LEU A 148 -7.89 -8.67 -2.63
N ARG A 149 -8.15 -7.38 -2.37
CA ARG A 149 -8.88 -6.48 -3.25
C ARG A 149 -8.29 -5.07 -3.25
N SER A 150 -8.54 -4.32 -4.32
CA SER A 150 -8.11 -2.92 -4.42
C SER A 150 -8.98 -2.05 -3.52
N GLY A 151 -8.39 -1.02 -2.89
CA GLY A 151 -9.15 -0.06 -2.07
C GLY A 151 -9.59 -0.53 -0.69
N ASN A 152 -9.20 -1.73 -0.27
CA ASN A 152 -9.62 -2.36 0.99
C ASN A 152 -9.37 -1.49 2.25
N MET A 153 -8.32 -0.64 2.22
CA MET A 153 -8.02 0.27 3.32
C MET A 153 -9.00 1.45 3.43
N ASN A 154 -9.84 1.66 2.42
CA ASN A 154 -10.88 2.70 2.42
C ASN A 154 -12.22 2.17 2.95
N GLU A 155 -12.36 0.86 3.11
CA GLU A 155 -13.53 0.24 3.70
C GLU A 155 -13.48 0.42 5.22
N SER A 156 -14.63 0.70 5.81
CA SER A 156 -14.82 1.12 7.19
C SER A 156 -14.08 0.27 8.24
N PRO A 157 -13.60 0.87 9.32
CA PRO A 157 -12.66 0.31 10.26
C PRO A 157 -13.29 -0.67 11.26
N ALA A 158 -14.03 -1.67 10.81
CA ALA A 158 -14.53 -2.75 11.70
C ALA A 158 -13.40 -3.51 12.43
N HIS A 159 -12.13 -3.18 12.14
CA HIS A 159 -10.93 -3.78 12.74
C HIS A 159 -10.05 -2.77 13.50
N PHE A 160 -10.51 -1.52 13.63
CA PHE A 160 -9.83 -0.54 14.46
C PHE A 160 -10.08 -0.81 15.94
N ASP A 161 -9.00 -0.76 16.73
CA ASP A 161 -9.09 -0.68 18.19
C ASP A 161 -10.04 0.47 18.58
N ALA A 162 -10.92 0.26 19.57
CA ALA A 162 -11.98 1.18 19.99
C ALA A 162 -11.54 2.60 20.35
N ARG A 163 -10.27 2.92 20.25
CA ARG A 163 -9.68 4.26 20.46
C ARG A 163 -9.67 5.15 19.23
N TRP A 164 -9.95 4.63 18.04
CA TRP A 164 -10.05 5.48 16.86
C TRP A 164 -11.47 6.02 16.71
N ASN A 165 -11.64 7.34 16.94
CA ASN A 165 -12.94 8.03 16.95
C ASN A 165 -13.49 8.34 15.54
N GLY A 166 -12.94 7.77 14.47
CA GLY A 166 -13.45 7.96 13.10
C GLY A 166 -13.18 9.33 12.48
N SER A 167 -12.48 10.21 13.16
CA SER A 167 -12.15 11.53 12.62
C SER A 167 -11.13 11.38 11.50
N ARG A 168 -11.54 11.62 10.25
CA ARG A 168 -10.60 11.87 9.17
C ARG A 168 -9.74 13.07 9.58
N PRO A 169 -8.42 13.05 9.36
CA PRO A 169 -7.61 14.25 9.50
C PRO A 169 -8.27 15.34 8.65
N THR A 170 -8.79 16.38 9.29
CA THR A 170 -9.24 17.57 8.57
C THR A 170 -8.05 18.10 7.81
N ALA A 171 -8.23 18.32 6.51
CA ALA A 171 -7.21 19.03 5.73
C ALA A 171 -6.87 20.32 6.46
N PRO A 172 -5.58 20.71 6.57
CA PRO A 172 -5.22 21.97 7.17
C PRO A 172 -6.04 23.07 6.49
N SER A 173 -6.76 23.83 7.29
CA SER A 173 -7.58 24.95 6.81
C SER A 173 -6.67 25.93 6.08
N ASP A 174 -7.10 26.40 4.92
CA ASP A 174 -6.48 27.50 4.16
C ASP A 174 -6.63 28.83 4.93
N ARG A 175 -6.02 28.94 6.11
CA ARG A 175 -5.86 30.22 6.81
C ARG A 175 -4.38 30.44 7.06
N ASP A 176 -3.94 31.50 6.43
CA ASP A 176 -2.70 32.24 6.49
C ASP A 176 -1.85 32.18 5.21
N ASN A 177 -2.35 32.87 4.21
CA ASN A 177 -1.50 33.52 3.24
C ASN A 177 -2.09 34.90 2.89
N SER A 178 -2.09 35.79 3.89
CA SER A 178 -2.37 37.20 3.73
C SER A 178 -1.41 37.96 4.62
N ALA A 179 -0.18 38.15 4.14
CA ALA A 179 0.74 39.24 4.48
C ALA A 179 1.89 39.20 3.48
#